data_9997c393a5a2fbbc35ed86175ff4aada
#
_entry.id   9997c393a5a2fbbc35ed86175ff4aada
#
_cell.length_a   1.000
_cell.length_b   1.000
_cell.length_c   1.000
_cell.angle_alpha   90.00
_cell.angle_beta   90.00
_cell.angle_gamma   90.00
#
_symmetry.space_group_name_H-M   'P 1'
#
loop_
_entity.id
_entity.type
_entity.pdbx_description
1 polymer ?
#
loop_
_entity_poly.entity_id
_entity_poly.type
_entity_poly.pdbx_seq_one_letter_code
_entity_poly.pdbx_strand_id
1 'polypeptide(L)'
;MIEHLDVLIVGAGISGISAAWHLQDRSPSKTYAILERRENMGGTWDLFKYPGIRSDSDMFTLGFRFKPWTSAKAIADGREILSYIKDAAAENGIDKNIRYSHRVVAADWSDADNRWTVTVDTGDDEITMTCSFFFATTGYYNYDEGYSPEFPGSADFAGTIVHPQHWPEDLDYSGKKIVVIGSGATAITLIPALVNSGAGHVTMLQRSPSYVGSLPDVDPVAVAANKYLPENVAHVVNRWKAILFSTAQYQLARKFPNYMRKTLMTMAKRRLPEGYDVEKHFGPSYNPWDQRLCLAPNGDLFKTIRKGNADVVTDTIDTFVPEGIKLASGEVLDADIIVTATGLNMQLLGGLAPTLNGQPIDLTSLMTYKGLMFSGIPNFAITFGYTNASWTLKADLVSEFVCRVLNYMDDNGFDTVVPEHPGAAVDELPFMDFAPGYFLRSIDQLPKSGSRAPWRLKQNYLLDLRLIRQGKVDDEALHFTKHRAAVGV
;
A
#
# COMPACT_ATOMS: atom_id res chain seq x y z
N MET A 1 -34.50 -3.20 -13.41
CA MET A 1 -34.46 -3.25 -11.92
C MET A 1 -33.04 -2.88 -11.47
N ILE A 2 -32.91 -2.06 -10.45
CA ILE A 2 -31.62 -1.74 -9.84
C ILE A 2 -31.13 -3.01 -9.12
N GLU A 3 -29.90 -3.44 -9.40
CA GLU A 3 -29.29 -4.59 -8.75
C GLU A 3 -28.95 -4.25 -7.29
N HIS A 4 -29.25 -5.19 -6.38
CA HIS A 4 -28.91 -5.07 -4.97
C HIS A 4 -27.97 -6.21 -4.55
N LEU A 5 -26.94 -5.89 -3.78
CA LEU A 5 -25.97 -6.83 -3.21
C LEU A 5 -25.91 -6.66 -1.68
N ASP A 6 -25.65 -7.75 -0.96
CA ASP A 6 -25.39 -7.63 0.47
C ASP A 6 -24.09 -6.86 0.73
N VAL A 7 -23.03 -7.14 -0.03
CA VAL A 7 -21.73 -6.47 0.11
C VAL A 7 -21.18 -6.04 -1.25
N LEU A 8 -20.84 -4.78 -1.37
CA LEU A 8 -20.13 -4.25 -2.53
C LEU A 8 -18.66 -3.99 -2.14
N ILE A 9 -17.74 -4.72 -2.78
CA ILE A 9 -16.30 -4.55 -2.61
C ILE A 9 -15.79 -3.63 -3.72
N VAL A 10 -15.03 -2.59 -3.38
CA VAL A 10 -14.47 -1.65 -4.36
C VAL A 10 -12.96 -1.78 -4.43
N GLY A 11 -12.45 -2.28 -5.57
CA GLY A 11 -11.05 -2.54 -5.87
C GLY A 11 -10.68 -4.02 -5.86
N ALA A 12 -10.15 -4.54 -6.99
CA ALA A 12 -9.71 -5.92 -7.16
C ALA A 12 -8.18 -6.09 -6.94
N GLY A 13 -7.61 -5.33 -6.03
CA GLY A 13 -6.25 -5.53 -5.54
C GLY A 13 -6.17 -6.63 -4.48
N ILE A 14 -5.00 -6.79 -3.86
CA ILE A 14 -4.76 -7.80 -2.82
C ILE A 14 -5.78 -7.74 -1.68
N SER A 15 -6.26 -6.53 -1.31
CA SER A 15 -7.28 -6.35 -0.28
C SER A 15 -8.65 -6.85 -0.70
N GLY A 16 -9.07 -6.57 -1.94
CA GLY A 16 -10.38 -7.01 -2.46
C GLY A 16 -10.46 -8.53 -2.61
N ILE A 17 -9.39 -9.15 -3.09
CA ILE A 17 -9.30 -10.63 -3.17
C ILE A 17 -9.35 -11.24 -1.76
N SER A 18 -8.66 -10.64 -0.77
CA SER A 18 -8.76 -11.07 0.64
C SER A 18 -10.19 -10.94 1.17
N ALA A 19 -10.85 -9.80 0.91
CA ALA A 19 -12.22 -9.56 1.35
C ALA A 19 -13.21 -10.58 0.78
N ALA A 20 -13.12 -10.82 -0.52
CA ALA A 20 -13.99 -11.79 -1.21
C ALA A 20 -13.79 -13.22 -0.66
N TRP A 21 -12.54 -13.65 -0.47
CA TRP A 21 -12.27 -14.97 0.10
C TRP A 21 -12.89 -15.11 1.50
N HIS A 22 -12.72 -14.12 2.36
CA HIS A 22 -13.28 -14.17 3.70
C HIS A 22 -14.81 -14.17 3.69
N LEU A 23 -15.46 -13.45 2.77
CA LEU A 23 -16.91 -13.51 2.61
C LEU A 23 -17.38 -14.90 2.20
N GLN A 24 -16.74 -15.51 1.22
CA GLN A 24 -17.06 -16.88 0.79
C GLN A 24 -16.87 -17.92 1.91
N ASP A 25 -15.80 -17.78 2.71
CA ASP A 25 -15.47 -18.72 3.79
C ASP A 25 -16.34 -18.53 5.03
N ARG A 26 -16.67 -17.28 5.42
CA ARG A 26 -17.25 -16.96 6.73
C ARG A 26 -18.67 -16.44 6.69
N SER A 27 -19.10 -15.92 5.56
CA SER A 27 -20.43 -15.35 5.35
C SER A 27 -21.01 -15.79 4.00
N PRO A 28 -21.07 -17.12 3.72
CA PRO A 28 -21.38 -17.67 2.39
C PRO A 28 -22.80 -17.36 1.90
N SER A 29 -23.68 -16.93 2.79
CA SER A 29 -25.03 -16.50 2.43
C SER A 29 -25.09 -15.11 1.79
N LYS A 30 -24.01 -14.31 1.92
CA LYS A 30 -23.97 -12.94 1.40
C LYS A 30 -23.65 -12.91 -0.08
N THR A 31 -24.48 -12.20 -0.83
CA THR A 31 -24.21 -11.85 -2.24
C THR A 31 -23.18 -10.73 -2.28
N TYR A 32 -22.22 -10.82 -3.20
CA TYR A 32 -21.23 -9.78 -3.38
C TYR A 32 -20.75 -9.62 -4.82
N ALA A 33 -20.22 -8.46 -5.16
CA ALA A 33 -19.41 -8.22 -6.34
C ALA A 33 -18.18 -7.39 -5.97
N ILE A 34 -17.13 -7.49 -6.78
CA ILE A 34 -15.96 -6.63 -6.72
C ILE A 34 -16.00 -5.69 -7.93
N LEU A 35 -16.03 -4.39 -7.71
CA LEU A 35 -15.92 -3.41 -8.79
C LEU A 35 -14.45 -2.97 -8.91
N GLU A 36 -13.89 -3.13 -10.11
CA GLU A 36 -12.54 -2.71 -10.43
C GLU A 36 -12.57 -1.68 -11.56
N ARG A 37 -11.99 -0.48 -11.31
CA ARG A 37 -11.97 0.60 -12.31
C ARG A 37 -11.14 0.29 -13.54
N ARG A 38 -10.16 -0.62 -13.42
CA ARG A 38 -9.24 -1.01 -14.48
C ARG A 38 -9.74 -2.27 -15.19
N GLU A 39 -9.11 -2.58 -16.33
CA GLU A 39 -9.39 -3.78 -17.12
C GLU A 39 -8.81 -5.05 -16.49
N ASN A 40 -7.97 -4.91 -15.46
CA ASN A 40 -7.26 -6.03 -14.83
C ASN A 40 -7.30 -5.94 -13.30
N MET A 41 -7.36 -7.11 -12.65
CA MET A 41 -7.11 -7.24 -11.22
C MET A 41 -5.62 -7.10 -10.89
N GLY A 42 -5.32 -6.86 -9.60
CA GLY A 42 -3.95 -6.85 -9.08
C GLY A 42 -3.57 -5.52 -8.42
N GLY A 43 -4.35 -4.46 -8.67
CA GLY A 43 -4.14 -3.15 -8.03
C GLY A 43 -2.73 -2.62 -8.31
N THR A 44 -1.97 -2.31 -7.27
CA THR A 44 -0.59 -1.81 -7.35
C THR A 44 0.32 -2.69 -8.21
N TRP A 45 0.17 -4.01 -8.16
CA TRP A 45 1.01 -4.98 -8.87
C TRP A 45 0.72 -5.08 -10.36
N ASP A 46 -0.48 -4.65 -10.80
CA ASP A 46 -0.84 -4.50 -12.21
C ASP A 46 -0.56 -3.07 -12.72
N LEU A 47 -0.62 -2.06 -11.83
CA LEU A 47 -0.38 -0.66 -12.19
C LEU A 47 1.09 -0.41 -12.55
N PHE A 48 2.01 -0.82 -11.68
CA PHE A 48 3.42 -0.52 -11.84
C PHE A 48 4.12 -1.56 -12.73
N LYS A 49 4.70 -1.09 -13.83
CA LYS A 49 5.38 -1.93 -14.83
C LYS A 49 6.86 -1.60 -15.02
N TYR A 50 7.39 -0.66 -14.21
CA TYR A 50 8.79 -0.26 -14.33
C TYR A 50 9.75 -1.42 -14.01
N PRO A 51 10.93 -1.48 -14.65
CA PRO A 51 11.91 -2.54 -14.42
C PRO A 51 12.32 -2.65 -12.96
N GLY A 52 12.33 -3.87 -12.42
CA GLY A 52 12.76 -4.14 -11.06
C GLY A 52 11.70 -3.89 -9.99
N ILE A 53 10.44 -3.61 -10.36
CA ILE A 53 9.33 -3.56 -9.40
C ILE A 53 9.27 -4.85 -8.58
N ARG A 54 9.29 -4.71 -7.26
CA ARG A 54 9.26 -5.83 -6.31
C ARG A 54 8.69 -5.41 -4.98
N SER A 55 8.31 -6.39 -4.16
CA SER A 55 7.91 -6.12 -2.78
C SER A 55 9.14 -5.74 -1.94
N ASP A 56 8.94 -4.80 -1.02
CA ASP A 56 9.85 -4.50 0.08
C ASP A 56 9.45 -5.23 1.38
N SER A 57 8.35 -6.00 1.32
CA SER A 57 7.90 -6.94 2.34
C SER A 57 8.15 -8.37 1.89
N ASP A 58 8.37 -9.28 2.85
CA ASP A 58 8.52 -10.68 2.54
C ASP A 58 7.18 -11.31 2.10
N MET A 59 7.25 -12.30 1.20
CA MET A 59 6.09 -12.99 0.66
C MET A 59 5.37 -13.89 1.66
N PHE A 60 6.03 -14.31 2.75
CA PHE A 60 5.39 -15.13 3.78
C PHE A 60 4.33 -14.35 4.55
N THR A 61 4.47 -13.01 4.59
CA THR A 61 3.52 -12.11 5.20
C THR A 61 2.69 -11.32 4.18
N LEU A 62 3.22 -11.04 2.98
CA LEU A 62 2.46 -10.43 1.88
C LEU A 62 1.47 -11.41 1.25
N GLY A 63 1.81 -12.70 1.18
CA GLY A 63 0.92 -13.74 0.72
C GLY A 63 -0.32 -13.88 1.62
N PHE A 64 -1.41 -14.35 1.03
CA PHE A 64 -2.66 -14.63 1.75
C PHE A 64 -2.47 -15.78 2.76
N ARG A 65 -3.20 -15.71 3.87
CA ARG A 65 -3.19 -16.80 4.84
C ARG A 65 -3.81 -18.08 4.29
N PHE A 66 -4.79 -17.96 3.42
CA PHE A 66 -5.50 -19.07 2.79
C PHE A 66 -4.76 -19.68 1.59
N LYS A 67 -3.82 -18.93 0.98
CA LYS A 67 -2.95 -19.41 -0.10
C LYS A 67 -1.50 -19.22 0.30
N PRO A 68 -0.83 -20.26 0.84
CA PRO A 68 0.57 -20.19 1.24
C PRO A 68 1.51 -19.80 0.10
N TRP A 69 2.51 -18.97 0.40
CA TRP A 69 3.66 -18.79 -0.48
C TRP A 69 4.65 -19.94 -0.23
N THR A 70 4.81 -20.80 -1.22
CA THR A 70 5.58 -22.06 -1.09
C THR A 70 7.05 -21.92 -1.47
N SER A 71 7.42 -20.85 -2.21
CA SER A 71 8.82 -20.57 -2.55
C SER A 71 9.62 -20.09 -1.34
N ALA A 72 10.89 -20.46 -1.28
CA ALA A 72 11.83 -19.92 -0.30
C ALA A 72 12.31 -18.49 -0.65
N LYS A 73 11.99 -17.96 -1.85
CA LYS A 73 12.25 -16.59 -2.27
C LYS A 73 11.32 -15.66 -1.47
N ALA A 74 11.90 -14.97 -0.50
CA ALA A 74 11.15 -14.08 0.40
C ALA A 74 10.76 -12.78 -0.30
N ILE A 75 11.60 -12.25 -1.19
CA ILE A 75 11.37 -11.01 -1.93
C ILE A 75 11.05 -11.37 -3.38
N ALA A 76 9.78 -11.28 -3.75
CA ALA A 76 9.30 -11.57 -5.09
C ALA A 76 9.24 -10.30 -5.95
N ASP A 77 9.40 -10.46 -7.27
CA ASP A 77 9.16 -9.39 -8.22
C ASP A 77 7.65 -9.17 -8.46
N GLY A 78 7.32 -8.01 -9.06
CA GLY A 78 5.93 -7.60 -9.23
C GLY A 78 5.12 -8.57 -10.11
N ARG A 79 5.74 -9.22 -11.09
CA ARG A 79 5.06 -10.18 -11.97
C ARG A 79 4.73 -11.47 -11.23
N GLU A 80 5.65 -11.97 -10.40
CA GLU A 80 5.41 -13.13 -9.54
C GLU A 80 4.25 -12.86 -8.55
N ILE A 81 4.21 -11.65 -7.98
CA ILE A 81 3.13 -11.25 -7.05
C ILE A 81 1.80 -11.12 -7.79
N LEU A 82 1.78 -10.50 -8.96
CA LEU A 82 0.57 -10.39 -9.78
C LEU A 82 0.02 -11.77 -10.18
N SER A 83 0.89 -12.68 -10.63
CA SER A 83 0.51 -14.06 -10.95
C SER A 83 -0.08 -14.74 -9.72
N TYR A 84 0.57 -14.64 -8.57
CA TYR A 84 0.10 -15.20 -7.31
C TYR A 84 -1.30 -14.68 -6.91
N ILE A 85 -1.58 -13.38 -7.09
CA ILE A 85 -2.90 -12.80 -6.82
C ILE A 85 -3.96 -13.37 -7.79
N LYS A 86 -3.63 -13.45 -9.08
CA LYS A 86 -4.51 -14.00 -10.11
C LYS A 86 -4.82 -15.47 -9.84
N ASP A 87 -3.82 -16.27 -9.50
CA ASP A 87 -3.98 -17.68 -9.13
C ASP A 87 -4.85 -17.84 -7.87
N ALA A 88 -4.66 -16.95 -6.87
CA ALA A 88 -5.49 -16.96 -5.67
C ALA A 88 -6.96 -16.68 -5.97
N ALA A 89 -7.24 -15.74 -6.86
CA ALA A 89 -8.60 -15.41 -7.28
C ALA A 89 -9.25 -16.55 -8.07
N ALA A 90 -8.53 -17.10 -9.04
CA ALA A 90 -9.04 -18.16 -9.92
C ALA A 90 -9.30 -19.48 -9.17
N GLU A 91 -8.37 -19.92 -8.32
CA GLU A 91 -8.51 -21.16 -7.53
C GLU A 91 -9.72 -21.12 -6.59
N ASN A 92 -10.15 -19.92 -6.15
CA ASN A 92 -11.29 -19.75 -5.27
C ASN A 92 -12.53 -19.20 -6.01
N GLY A 93 -12.50 -19.12 -7.35
CA GLY A 93 -13.62 -18.63 -8.16
C GLY A 93 -14.01 -17.16 -7.90
N ILE A 94 -13.13 -16.38 -7.28
CA ILE A 94 -13.35 -14.96 -6.96
C ILE A 94 -13.35 -14.12 -8.24
N ASP A 95 -12.53 -14.51 -9.22
CA ASP A 95 -12.41 -13.87 -10.53
C ASP A 95 -13.76 -13.70 -11.25
N LYS A 96 -14.70 -14.62 -11.03
CA LYS A 96 -16.05 -14.60 -11.60
C LYS A 96 -16.95 -13.49 -11.04
N ASN A 97 -16.62 -12.96 -9.88
CA ASN A 97 -17.36 -11.90 -9.20
C ASN A 97 -16.70 -10.50 -9.39
N ILE A 98 -15.62 -10.43 -10.18
CA ILE A 98 -14.96 -9.15 -10.50
C ILE A 98 -15.58 -8.55 -11.75
N ARG A 99 -16.00 -7.29 -11.64
CA ARG A 99 -16.48 -6.48 -12.75
C ARG A 99 -15.42 -5.44 -13.08
N TYR A 100 -14.75 -5.66 -14.18
CA TYR A 100 -13.72 -4.76 -14.68
C TYR A 100 -14.30 -3.55 -15.39
N SER A 101 -13.52 -2.48 -15.52
CA SER A 101 -13.97 -1.21 -16.12
C SER A 101 -15.21 -0.64 -15.42
N HIS A 102 -15.35 -0.88 -14.13
CA HIS A 102 -16.45 -0.42 -13.28
C HIS A 102 -15.89 0.54 -12.23
N ARG A 103 -15.90 1.83 -12.54
CA ARG A 103 -15.42 2.88 -11.63
C ARG A 103 -16.56 3.40 -10.78
N VAL A 104 -16.47 3.23 -9.47
CA VAL A 104 -17.42 3.89 -8.54
C VAL A 104 -17.13 5.39 -8.53
N VAL A 105 -18.11 6.20 -8.91
CA VAL A 105 -18.01 7.65 -9.00
C VAL A 105 -18.83 8.39 -7.94
N ALA A 106 -19.87 7.76 -7.41
CA ALA A 106 -20.64 8.28 -6.28
C ALA A 106 -21.13 7.13 -5.39
N ALA A 107 -21.28 7.40 -4.10
CA ALA A 107 -21.94 6.50 -3.14
C ALA A 107 -22.67 7.32 -2.09
N ASP A 108 -23.97 7.11 -1.94
CA ASP A 108 -24.84 7.79 -0.98
C ASP A 108 -25.49 6.78 -0.05
N TRP A 109 -25.38 6.99 1.26
CA TRP A 109 -26.16 6.24 2.24
C TRP A 109 -27.48 6.91 2.50
N SER A 110 -28.56 6.16 2.43
CA SER A 110 -29.92 6.62 2.78
C SER A 110 -30.39 5.98 4.08
N ASP A 111 -30.61 6.78 5.11
CA ASP A 111 -31.22 6.31 6.36
C ASP A 111 -32.66 5.82 6.15
N ALA A 112 -33.37 6.41 5.18
CA ALA A 112 -34.75 6.02 4.85
C ALA A 112 -34.81 4.63 4.20
N ASP A 113 -33.85 4.32 3.33
CA ASP A 113 -33.79 3.04 2.61
C ASP A 113 -32.86 2.02 3.27
N ASN A 114 -32.08 2.46 4.24
CA ASN A 114 -31.10 1.68 4.99
C ASN A 114 -30.12 0.93 4.08
N ARG A 115 -29.56 1.64 3.07
CA ARG A 115 -28.65 1.09 2.08
C ARG A 115 -27.79 2.15 1.43
N TRP A 116 -26.71 1.71 0.83
CA TRP A 116 -25.91 2.49 -0.08
C TRP A 116 -26.48 2.45 -1.50
N THR A 117 -26.60 3.61 -2.14
CA THR A 117 -26.83 3.74 -3.58
C THR A 117 -25.52 4.16 -4.23
N VAL A 118 -25.06 3.37 -5.19
CA VAL A 118 -23.73 3.52 -5.79
C VAL A 118 -23.89 3.78 -7.28
N THR A 119 -23.27 4.87 -7.76
CA THR A 119 -23.16 5.18 -9.19
C THR A 119 -21.84 4.69 -9.72
N VAL A 120 -21.87 3.95 -10.80
CA VAL A 120 -20.72 3.29 -11.40
C VAL A 120 -20.61 3.72 -12.86
N ASP A 121 -19.47 4.31 -13.21
CA ASP A 121 -19.06 4.59 -14.58
C ASP A 121 -18.44 3.33 -15.18
N THR A 122 -19.02 2.84 -16.29
CA THR A 122 -18.54 1.66 -17.04
C THR A 122 -17.74 2.03 -18.29
N GLY A 123 -17.54 3.33 -18.51
CA GLY A 123 -16.88 3.88 -19.70
C GLY A 123 -17.89 4.21 -20.81
N ASP A 124 -18.86 3.35 -21.06
CA ASP A 124 -19.93 3.58 -22.06
C ASP A 124 -21.18 4.22 -21.42
N ASP A 125 -21.52 3.80 -20.21
CA ASP A 125 -22.74 4.21 -19.50
C ASP A 125 -22.49 4.40 -18.00
N GLU A 126 -23.34 5.17 -17.34
CA GLU A 126 -23.47 5.17 -15.88
C GLU A 126 -24.57 4.23 -15.45
N ILE A 127 -24.26 3.31 -14.55
CA ILE A 127 -25.23 2.40 -13.94
C ILE A 127 -25.39 2.68 -12.45
N THR A 128 -26.56 2.38 -11.91
CA THR A 128 -26.86 2.48 -10.49
C THR A 128 -26.99 1.10 -9.89
N MET A 129 -26.32 0.87 -8.77
CA MET A 129 -26.40 -0.33 -7.94
C MET A 129 -26.73 0.04 -6.50
N THR A 130 -27.20 -0.92 -5.72
CA THR A 130 -27.37 -0.73 -4.26
C THR A 130 -26.68 -1.84 -3.49
N CYS A 131 -26.24 -1.54 -2.26
CA CYS A 131 -25.72 -2.55 -1.37
C CYS A 131 -26.07 -2.25 0.09
N SER A 132 -26.15 -3.33 0.90
CA SER A 132 -26.36 -3.22 2.33
C SER A 132 -25.08 -2.79 3.06
N PHE A 133 -23.90 -3.23 2.57
CA PHE A 133 -22.60 -2.92 3.15
C PHE A 133 -21.58 -2.51 2.07
N PHE A 134 -20.88 -1.39 2.27
CA PHE A 134 -19.88 -0.87 1.35
C PHE A 134 -18.47 -1.17 1.89
N PHE A 135 -17.68 -1.94 1.17
CA PHE A 135 -16.34 -2.32 1.59
C PHE A 135 -15.27 -1.74 0.65
N ALA A 136 -14.64 -0.64 1.07
CA ALA A 136 -13.60 0.03 0.32
C ALA A 136 -12.24 -0.69 0.45
N THR A 137 -11.76 -1.27 -0.64
CA THR A 137 -10.46 -1.94 -0.75
C THR A 137 -9.57 -1.29 -1.82
N THR A 138 -9.78 -0.01 -2.06
CA THR A 138 -9.22 0.82 -3.12
C THR A 138 -7.72 1.09 -3.00
N GLY A 139 -7.09 0.71 -1.87
CA GLY A 139 -5.74 1.17 -1.55
C GLY A 139 -5.73 2.65 -1.18
N TYR A 140 -4.56 3.31 -1.33
CA TYR A 140 -4.40 4.71 -0.94
C TYR A 140 -3.54 5.53 -1.93
N TYR A 141 -3.21 4.98 -3.08
CA TYR A 141 -2.49 5.72 -4.12
C TYR A 141 -3.45 6.28 -5.17
N ASN A 142 -3.14 7.48 -5.64
CA ASN A 142 -3.74 7.98 -6.86
C ASN A 142 -3.18 7.20 -8.06
N TYR A 143 -4.06 6.51 -8.80
CA TYR A 143 -3.67 5.71 -9.96
C TYR A 143 -3.60 6.53 -11.25
N ASP A 144 -4.17 7.74 -11.24
CA ASP A 144 -4.21 8.60 -12.41
C ASP A 144 -2.88 9.35 -12.58
N GLU A 145 -2.27 9.77 -11.44
CA GLU A 145 -1.01 10.49 -11.48
C GLU A 145 -0.11 10.25 -10.25
N GLY A 146 1.19 10.14 -10.49
CA GLY A 146 2.21 10.18 -9.45
C GLY A 146 2.56 11.61 -9.06
N TYR A 147 3.37 11.76 -8.01
CA TYR A 147 3.85 13.07 -7.64
C TYR A 147 4.95 13.56 -8.59
N SER A 148 4.60 14.53 -9.40
CA SER A 148 5.50 15.15 -10.39
C SER A 148 5.65 16.62 -10.08
N PRO A 149 6.67 17.02 -9.29
CA PRO A 149 6.95 18.44 -9.07
C PRO A 149 7.39 19.10 -10.38
N GLU A 150 7.05 20.36 -10.55
CA GLU A 150 7.58 21.16 -11.65
C GLU A 150 9.08 21.40 -11.44
N PHE A 151 9.87 20.99 -12.41
CA PHE A 151 11.30 21.30 -12.44
C PHE A 151 11.56 22.44 -13.42
N PRO A 152 12.27 23.50 -13.01
CA PRO A 152 12.66 24.58 -13.92
C PRO A 152 13.38 24.01 -15.16
N GLY A 153 13.04 24.52 -16.34
CA GLY A 153 13.68 24.10 -17.60
C GLY A 153 13.30 22.71 -18.10
N SER A 154 12.33 22.01 -17.51
CA SER A 154 11.98 20.65 -17.93
C SER A 154 11.54 20.53 -19.39
N ALA A 155 10.96 21.61 -19.96
CA ALA A 155 10.60 21.69 -21.37
C ALA A 155 11.79 21.85 -22.32
N ASP A 156 12.95 22.27 -21.80
CA ASP A 156 14.17 22.48 -22.60
C ASP A 156 15.00 21.19 -22.74
N PHE A 157 14.72 20.18 -21.92
CA PHE A 157 15.44 18.91 -21.98
C PHE A 157 15.17 18.18 -23.30
N ALA A 158 16.24 17.85 -24.02
CA ALA A 158 16.14 17.23 -25.36
C ALA A 158 15.84 15.73 -25.34
N GLY A 159 16.00 15.07 -24.18
CA GLY A 159 15.75 13.64 -24.00
C GLY A 159 14.34 13.30 -23.54
N THR A 160 14.17 12.13 -22.98
CA THR A 160 12.86 11.62 -22.52
C THR A 160 12.72 11.74 -21.01
N ILE A 161 11.60 12.31 -20.51
CA ILE A 161 11.25 12.32 -19.09
C ILE A 161 10.16 11.28 -18.85
N VAL A 162 10.37 10.39 -17.86
CA VAL A 162 9.44 9.30 -17.52
C VAL A 162 9.13 9.30 -16.05
N HIS A 163 7.85 9.18 -15.71
CA HIS A 163 7.44 8.87 -14.34
C HIS A 163 7.22 7.35 -14.19
N PRO A 164 7.77 6.68 -13.13
CA PRO A 164 7.71 5.21 -13.00
C PRO A 164 6.28 4.63 -12.91
N GLN A 165 5.29 5.42 -12.49
CA GLN A 165 3.89 4.99 -12.45
C GLN A 165 3.31 4.76 -13.84
N HIS A 166 3.82 5.48 -14.85
CA HIS A 166 3.40 5.39 -16.24
C HIS A 166 4.58 5.00 -17.13
N TRP A 167 5.26 3.91 -16.76
CA TRP A 167 6.43 3.43 -17.47
C TRP A 167 6.05 2.93 -18.86
N PRO A 168 6.62 3.51 -19.95
CA PRO A 168 6.40 3.00 -21.31
C PRO A 168 7.05 1.62 -21.47
N GLU A 169 6.26 0.61 -21.85
CA GLU A 169 6.76 -0.77 -21.94
C GLU A 169 7.76 -0.97 -23.09
N ASP A 170 7.73 -0.09 -24.09
CA ASP A 170 8.61 -0.07 -25.27
C ASP A 170 9.79 0.91 -25.16
N LEU A 171 10.02 1.51 -23.98
CA LEU A 171 11.12 2.45 -23.78
C LEU A 171 12.48 1.77 -23.97
N ASP A 172 13.20 2.18 -25.01
CA ASP A 172 14.58 1.74 -25.26
C ASP A 172 15.58 2.58 -24.42
N TYR A 173 16.17 1.94 -23.44
CA TYR A 173 17.21 2.52 -22.61
C TYR A 173 18.56 1.82 -22.75
N SER A 174 18.74 0.95 -23.76
CA SER A 174 20.00 0.25 -24.03
C SER A 174 21.13 1.23 -24.35
N GLY A 175 22.22 1.13 -23.60
CA GLY A 175 23.39 2.01 -23.75
C GLY A 175 23.17 3.46 -23.33
N LYS A 176 21.99 3.83 -22.85
CA LYS A 176 21.63 5.21 -22.49
C LYS A 176 22.18 5.62 -21.13
N LYS A 177 22.46 6.93 -20.99
CA LYS A 177 22.72 7.59 -19.71
C LYS A 177 21.37 7.94 -19.06
N ILE A 178 21.13 7.47 -17.87
CA ILE A 178 19.85 7.66 -17.17
C ILE A 178 20.08 8.36 -15.84
N VAL A 179 19.34 9.44 -15.59
CA VAL A 179 19.29 10.07 -14.27
C VAL A 179 17.96 9.73 -13.61
N VAL A 180 18.02 9.07 -12.46
CA VAL A 180 16.85 8.72 -11.62
C VAL A 180 16.76 9.69 -10.45
N ILE A 181 15.75 10.57 -10.48
CA ILE A 181 15.52 11.57 -9.43
C ILE A 181 14.74 10.93 -8.29
N GLY A 182 15.38 10.76 -7.13
CA GLY A 182 14.78 10.20 -5.93
C GLY A 182 15.65 9.14 -5.26
N SER A 183 15.38 8.87 -3.99
CA SER A 183 16.08 7.87 -3.16
C SER A 183 15.13 6.91 -2.45
N GLY A 184 13.85 6.87 -2.87
CA GLY A 184 12.83 5.98 -2.33
C GLY A 184 12.89 4.56 -2.89
N ALA A 185 11.96 3.71 -2.48
CA ALA A 185 11.88 2.31 -2.90
C ALA A 185 11.93 2.12 -4.42
N THR A 186 11.25 2.99 -5.18
CA THR A 186 11.25 2.95 -6.66
C THR A 186 12.65 3.13 -7.22
N ALA A 187 13.40 4.15 -6.81
CA ALA A 187 14.76 4.39 -7.30
C ALA A 187 15.70 3.23 -6.94
N ILE A 188 15.61 2.75 -5.68
CA ILE A 188 16.44 1.65 -5.17
C ILE A 188 16.24 0.35 -5.94
N THR A 189 15.01 0.09 -6.42
CA THR A 189 14.68 -1.13 -7.18
C THR A 189 14.96 -0.97 -8.67
N LEU A 190 14.70 0.23 -9.23
CA LEU A 190 14.82 0.53 -10.65
C LEU A 190 16.29 0.54 -11.12
N ILE A 191 17.19 1.18 -10.36
CA ILE A 191 18.59 1.38 -10.76
C ILE A 191 19.31 0.08 -11.10
N PRO A 192 19.35 -0.94 -10.20
CA PRO A 192 20.00 -2.20 -10.53
C PRO A 192 19.30 -2.93 -11.68
N ALA A 193 17.99 -2.79 -11.83
CA ALA A 193 17.25 -3.41 -12.92
C ALA A 193 17.60 -2.79 -14.28
N LEU A 194 17.66 -1.46 -14.39
CA LEU A 194 18.07 -0.76 -15.61
C LEU A 194 19.48 -1.17 -16.04
N VAL A 195 20.43 -1.18 -15.10
CA VAL A 195 21.81 -1.60 -15.39
C VAL A 195 21.85 -3.06 -15.88
N ASN A 196 21.15 -3.96 -15.20
CA ASN A 196 21.10 -5.38 -15.58
C ASN A 196 20.42 -5.61 -16.94
N SER A 197 19.57 -4.69 -17.36
CA SER A 197 18.85 -4.75 -18.65
C SER A 197 19.55 -3.93 -19.76
N GLY A 198 20.78 -3.46 -19.53
CA GLY A 198 21.62 -2.90 -20.59
C GLY A 198 21.70 -1.38 -20.64
N ALA A 199 21.23 -0.63 -19.65
CA ALA A 199 21.49 0.80 -19.54
C ALA A 199 23.00 1.06 -19.52
N GLY A 200 23.46 2.11 -20.21
CA GLY A 200 24.88 2.45 -20.31
C GLY A 200 25.44 2.91 -18.96
N HIS A 201 24.77 3.84 -18.32
CA HIS A 201 25.08 4.32 -16.97
C HIS A 201 23.83 4.87 -16.29
N VAL A 202 23.71 4.67 -14.95
CA VAL A 202 22.55 5.16 -14.19
C VAL A 202 23.01 5.99 -13.00
N THR A 203 22.61 7.26 -12.95
CA THR A 203 22.89 8.15 -11.82
C THR A 203 21.65 8.30 -10.94
N MET A 204 21.78 7.94 -9.65
CA MET A 204 20.77 8.27 -8.64
C MET A 204 20.96 9.69 -8.15
N LEU A 205 20.09 10.60 -8.54
CA LEU A 205 20.09 11.98 -8.05
C LEU A 205 19.12 12.13 -6.88
N GLN A 206 19.61 12.55 -5.73
CA GLN A 206 18.80 12.73 -4.53
C GLN A 206 19.10 14.05 -3.83
N ARG A 207 18.07 14.71 -3.31
CA ARG A 207 18.22 15.90 -2.47
C ARG A 207 18.71 15.55 -1.07
N SER A 208 18.24 14.44 -0.54
CA SER A 208 18.61 13.90 0.77
C SER A 208 18.64 12.37 0.71
N PRO A 209 19.57 11.72 1.44
CA PRO A 209 19.69 10.28 1.42
C PRO A 209 18.53 9.57 2.13
N SER A 210 18.36 8.28 1.82
CA SER A 210 17.47 7.36 2.52
C SER A 210 18.26 6.21 3.12
N TYR A 211 17.73 5.61 4.21
CA TYR A 211 18.31 4.35 4.71
C TYR A 211 18.01 3.22 3.74
N VAL A 212 19.06 2.47 3.40
CA VAL A 212 18.96 1.27 2.57
C VAL A 212 19.46 0.06 3.35
N GLY A 213 18.56 -0.86 3.62
CA GLY A 213 18.85 -2.17 4.21
C GLY A 213 19.19 -3.21 3.14
N SER A 214 19.82 -4.30 3.55
CA SER A 214 20.07 -5.42 2.65
C SER A 214 19.88 -6.74 3.38
N LEU A 215 19.00 -7.58 2.83
CA LEU A 215 18.73 -8.93 3.28
C LEU A 215 18.86 -9.90 2.09
N PRO A 216 19.09 -11.19 2.31
CA PRO A 216 18.95 -12.18 1.24
C PRO A 216 17.52 -12.19 0.68
N ASP A 217 17.39 -12.37 -0.64
CA ASP A 217 16.08 -12.57 -1.29
C ASP A 217 15.52 -13.96 -1.03
N VAL A 218 16.40 -14.97 -0.85
CA VAL A 218 16.03 -16.32 -0.43
C VAL A 218 16.26 -16.45 1.06
N ASP A 219 15.25 -16.88 1.78
CA ASP A 219 15.28 -17.04 3.23
C ASP A 219 15.85 -18.42 3.62
N PRO A 220 17.02 -18.50 4.29
CA PRO A 220 17.61 -19.79 4.65
C PRO A 220 16.75 -20.63 5.60
N VAL A 221 15.95 -19.98 6.47
CA VAL A 221 15.03 -20.67 7.38
C VAL A 221 13.87 -21.27 6.57
N ALA A 222 13.36 -20.53 5.58
CA ALA A 222 12.31 -21.04 4.71
C ALA A 222 12.81 -22.22 3.85
N VAL A 223 14.05 -22.16 3.35
CA VAL A 223 14.67 -23.32 2.65
C VAL A 223 14.66 -24.56 3.54
N ALA A 224 15.09 -24.42 4.80
CA ALA A 224 15.09 -25.52 5.74
C ALA A 224 13.68 -26.00 6.11
N ALA A 225 12.78 -25.08 6.41
CA ALA A 225 11.40 -25.40 6.75
C ALA A 225 10.69 -26.13 5.61
N ASN A 226 10.79 -25.62 4.37
CA ASN A 226 10.16 -26.24 3.20
C ASN A 226 10.76 -27.63 2.86
N LYS A 227 12.03 -27.88 3.26
CA LYS A 227 12.67 -29.18 3.03
C LYS A 227 12.31 -30.25 4.06
N TYR A 228 12.13 -29.84 5.33
CA TYR A 228 12.06 -30.80 6.45
C TYR A 228 10.68 -30.86 7.13
N LEU A 229 9.77 -29.91 6.86
CA LEU A 229 8.46 -29.85 7.48
C LEU A 229 7.35 -30.09 6.44
N PRO A 230 6.20 -30.62 6.84
CA PRO A 230 4.99 -30.60 6.01
C PRO A 230 4.64 -29.18 5.57
N GLU A 231 4.10 -29.02 4.37
CA GLU A 231 3.86 -27.72 3.73
C GLU A 231 3.06 -26.74 4.62
N ASN A 232 1.97 -27.22 5.23
CA ASN A 232 1.14 -26.43 6.14
C ASN A 232 1.92 -25.95 7.39
N VAL A 233 2.80 -26.79 7.92
CA VAL A 233 3.63 -26.43 9.09
C VAL A 233 4.74 -25.44 8.68
N ALA A 234 5.40 -25.71 7.54
CA ALA A 234 6.42 -24.82 7.00
C ALA A 234 5.84 -23.42 6.74
N HIS A 235 4.64 -23.32 6.18
CA HIS A 235 3.95 -22.04 5.99
C HIS A 235 3.74 -21.30 7.31
N VAL A 236 3.20 -21.95 8.33
CA VAL A 236 2.97 -21.34 9.65
C VAL A 236 4.29 -20.85 10.27
N VAL A 237 5.33 -21.68 10.22
CA VAL A 237 6.66 -21.34 10.75
C VAL A 237 7.24 -20.14 10.02
N ASN A 238 7.26 -20.14 8.68
CA ASN A 238 7.80 -19.05 7.87
C ASN A 238 7.04 -17.75 8.12
N ARG A 239 5.70 -17.79 8.13
CA ARG A 239 4.86 -16.62 8.37
C ARG A 239 5.08 -16.02 9.77
N TRP A 240 5.05 -16.84 10.82
CA TRP A 240 5.26 -16.35 12.18
C TRP A 240 6.69 -15.87 12.42
N LYS A 241 7.69 -16.57 11.88
CA LYS A 241 9.08 -16.09 11.90
C LYS A 241 9.19 -14.69 11.27
N ALA A 242 8.59 -14.49 10.10
CA ALA A 242 8.64 -13.21 9.39
C ALA A 242 7.91 -12.10 10.18
N ILE A 243 6.72 -12.38 10.75
CA ILE A 243 6.00 -11.44 11.62
C ILE A 243 6.84 -11.03 12.83
N LEU A 244 7.39 -12.01 13.55
CA LEU A 244 8.17 -11.75 14.75
C LEU A 244 9.46 -11.00 14.43
N PHE A 245 10.14 -11.37 13.35
CA PHE A 245 11.38 -10.72 12.91
C PHE A 245 11.15 -9.25 12.52
N SER A 246 10.16 -8.96 11.68
CA SER A 246 9.84 -7.60 11.25
C SER A 246 9.37 -6.73 12.42
N THR A 247 8.53 -7.29 13.31
CA THR A 247 8.09 -6.60 14.51
C THR A 247 9.27 -6.29 15.45
N ALA A 248 10.14 -7.26 15.70
CA ALA A 248 11.32 -7.06 16.56
C ALA A 248 12.29 -6.04 15.96
N GLN A 249 12.53 -6.11 14.65
CA GLN A 249 13.40 -5.17 13.94
C GLN A 249 12.86 -3.73 14.04
N TYR A 250 11.56 -3.54 13.82
CA TYR A 250 10.91 -2.24 13.96
C TYR A 250 11.01 -1.70 15.39
N GLN A 251 10.67 -2.52 16.40
CA GLN A 251 10.74 -2.11 17.81
C GLN A 251 12.18 -1.79 18.24
N LEU A 252 13.15 -2.58 17.80
CA LEU A 252 14.57 -2.33 18.07
C LEU A 252 15.02 -1.00 17.46
N ALA A 253 14.61 -0.72 16.22
CA ALA A 253 14.95 0.52 15.54
C ALA A 253 14.36 1.75 16.26
N ARG A 254 13.08 1.65 16.69
CA ARG A 254 12.41 2.74 17.44
C ARG A 254 13.02 2.95 18.84
N LYS A 255 13.42 1.88 19.53
CA LYS A 255 13.96 1.95 20.89
C LYS A 255 15.45 2.33 20.91
N PHE A 256 16.23 1.90 19.91
CA PHE A 256 17.66 2.10 19.81
C PHE A 256 18.07 2.67 18.44
N PRO A 257 17.60 3.89 18.08
CA PRO A 257 17.80 4.44 16.75
C PRO A 257 19.27 4.60 16.37
N ASN A 258 20.13 5.04 17.29
CA ASN A 258 21.55 5.21 17.05
C ASN A 258 22.27 3.88 16.74
N TYR A 259 21.89 2.81 17.43
CA TYR A 259 22.42 1.47 17.16
C TYR A 259 22.01 1.01 15.76
N MET A 260 20.74 1.16 15.41
CA MET A 260 20.23 0.77 14.09
C MET A 260 20.87 1.61 12.98
N ARG A 261 20.99 2.95 13.16
CA ARG A 261 21.73 3.83 12.24
C ARG A 261 23.15 3.31 12.00
N LYS A 262 23.92 3.08 13.08
CA LYS A 262 25.29 2.57 13.00
C LYS A 262 25.36 1.25 12.24
N THR A 263 24.40 0.35 12.48
CA THR A 263 24.33 -0.96 11.81
C THR A 263 24.10 -0.80 10.31
N LEU A 264 23.13 0.02 9.90
CA LEU A 264 22.82 0.27 8.49
C LEU A 264 23.99 0.95 7.76
N MET A 265 24.60 1.96 8.38
CA MET A 265 25.76 2.67 7.82
C MET A 265 26.98 1.74 7.68
N THR A 266 27.24 0.89 8.67
CA THR A 266 28.34 -0.09 8.62
C THR A 266 28.08 -1.13 7.51
N MET A 267 26.83 -1.55 7.35
CA MET A 267 26.44 -2.49 6.28
C MET A 267 26.66 -1.87 4.90
N ALA A 268 26.25 -0.63 4.69
CA ALA A 268 26.45 0.11 3.44
C ALA A 268 27.96 0.28 3.15
N LYS A 269 28.74 0.71 4.15
CA LYS A 269 30.19 0.89 4.03
C LYS A 269 30.94 -0.37 3.60
N ARG A 270 30.52 -1.54 4.12
CA ARG A 270 31.14 -2.83 3.75
C ARG A 270 30.83 -3.28 2.32
N ARG A 271 29.78 -2.73 1.69
CA ARG A 271 29.33 -3.13 0.36
C ARG A 271 29.76 -2.16 -0.74
N LEU A 272 30.14 -0.95 -0.37
CA LEU A 272 30.58 0.11 -1.28
C LEU A 272 32.11 0.10 -1.44
N PRO A 273 32.66 0.79 -2.46
CA PRO A 273 34.10 0.93 -2.64
C PRO A 273 34.78 1.57 -1.42
N GLU A 274 36.06 1.29 -1.23
CA GLU A 274 36.87 1.98 -0.22
C GLU A 274 36.95 3.48 -0.53
N GLY A 275 36.80 4.32 0.51
CA GLY A 275 36.78 5.77 0.35
C GLY A 275 35.43 6.37 -0.07
N TYR A 276 34.40 5.56 -0.34
CA TYR A 276 33.08 6.07 -0.69
C TYR A 276 32.46 6.85 0.47
N ASP A 277 31.92 8.05 0.18
CA ASP A 277 31.29 8.90 1.20
C ASP A 277 29.86 8.40 1.56
N VAL A 278 29.84 7.38 2.41
CA VAL A 278 28.58 6.74 2.86
C VAL A 278 27.72 7.69 3.66
N GLU A 279 28.31 8.59 4.43
CA GLU A 279 27.53 9.54 5.26
C GLU A 279 26.79 10.53 4.37
N LYS A 280 27.42 11.07 3.33
CA LYS A 280 26.80 11.97 2.37
C LYS A 280 25.67 11.30 1.59
N HIS A 281 25.85 10.05 1.14
CA HIS A 281 24.96 9.42 0.16
C HIS A 281 23.95 8.42 0.76
N PHE A 282 24.16 7.92 1.99
CA PHE A 282 23.32 6.93 2.66
C PHE A 282 23.03 7.24 4.13
N GLY A 283 23.48 8.40 4.64
CA GLY A 283 23.33 8.84 6.03
C GLY A 283 22.24 9.91 6.18
N PRO A 284 20.94 9.56 6.20
CA PRO A 284 19.87 10.54 6.39
C PRO A 284 19.93 11.19 7.79
N SER A 285 19.37 12.40 7.88
CA SER A 285 19.29 13.16 9.13
C SER A 285 18.22 12.70 10.11
N TYR A 286 17.28 11.87 9.65
CA TYR A 286 16.20 11.31 10.46
C TYR A 286 16.58 9.93 11.03
N ASN A 287 15.81 9.44 12.02
CA ASN A 287 16.04 8.12 12.59
C ASN A 287 15.50 6.99 11.71
N PRO A 288 16.07 5.77 11.79
CA PRO A 288 15.50 4.61 11.11
C PRO A 288 14.04 4.39 11.50
N TRP A 289 13.16 4.23 10.47
CA TRP A 289 11.71 4.11 10.58
C TRP A 289 10.93 5.39 10.93
N ASP A 290 11.56 6.56 11.01
CA ASP A 290 10.80 7.81 10.92
C ASP A 290 10.24 8.00 9.52
N GLN A 291 11.00 7.53 8.52
CA GLN A 291 10.56 7.33 7.14
C GLN A 291 10.80 5.88 6.73
N ARG A 292 10.35 5.51 5.53
CA ARG A 292 10.46 4.13 5.05
C ARG A 292 11.92 3.71 4.92
N LEU A 293 12.26 2.52 5.44
CA LEU A 293 13.53 1.87 5.19
C LEU A 293 13.44 1.12 3.85
N CYS A 294 14.25 1.50 2.87
CA CYS A 294 14.30 0.82 1.58
C CYS A 294 15.09 -0.48 1.67
N LEU A 295 14.72 -1.50 0.90
CA LEU A 295 15.39 -2.80 0.89
C LEU A 295 16.08 -3.05 -0.46
N ALA A 296 17.39 -3.34 -0.42
CA ALA A 296 18.18 -3.81 -1.55
C ALA A 296 18.52 -5.31 -1.34
N PRO A 297 17.71 -6.24 -1.88
CA PRO A 297 17.94 -7.67 -1.73
C PRO A 297 19.31 -8.07 -2.25
N ASN A 298 20.01 -8.91 -1.48
CA ASN A 298 21.39 -9.31 -1.78
C ASN A 298 22.38 -8.14 -1.94
N GLY A 299 21.98 -6.91 -1.59
CA GLY A 299 22.76 -5.69 -1.78
C GLY A 299 22.95 -5.32 -3.25
N ASP A 300 21.97 -5.57 -4.10
CA ASP A 300 22.03 -5.35 -5.55
C ASP A 300 22.39 -3.92 -5.93
N LEU A 301 21.77 -2.90 -5.33
CA LEU A 301 22.14 -1.51 -5.55
C LEU A 301 23.63 -1.24 -5.22
N PHE A 302 24.08 -1.68 -4.06
CA PHE A 302 25.47 -1.48 -3.65
C PHE A 302 26.47 -2.20 -4.57
N LYS A 303 26.10 -3.40 -5.07
CA LYS A 303 26.90 -4.13 -6.05
C LYS A 303 26.99 -3.38 -7.37
N THR A 304 25.87 -2.77 -7.81
CA THR A 304 25.81 -1.99 -9.06
C THR A 304 26.72 -0.76 -8.97
N ILE A 305 26.66 -0.02 -7.86
CA ILE A 305 27.54 1.13 -7.59
C ILE A 305 29.01 0.67 -7.53
N ARG A 306 29.31 -0.41 -6.80
CA ARG A 306 30.70 -0.91 -6.67
C ARG A 306 31.31 -1.35 -8.00
N LYS A 307 30.51 -1.77 -8.97
CA LYS A 307 30.96 -2.12 -10.33
C LYS A 307 31.20 -0.90 -11.23
N GLY A 308 30.86 0.31 -10.78
CA GLY A 308 30.96 1.54 -11.55
C GLY A 308 29.88 1.71 -12.63
N ASN A 309 28.81 0.90 -12.58
CA ASN A 309 27.70 0.98 -13.54
C ASN A 309 26.59 1.95 -13.08
N ALA A 310 26.66 2.42 -11.83
CA ALA A 310 25.79 3.45 -11.31
C ALA A 310 26.53 4.32 -10.30
N ASP A 311 26.08 5.58 -10.17
CA ASP A 311 26.56 6.55 -9.19
C ASP A 311 25.41 7.12 -8.37
N VAL A 312 25.77 7.74 -7.23
CA VAL A 312 24.83 8.50 -6.40
C VAL A 312 25.33 9.93 -6.28
N VAL A 313 24.50 10.87 -6.69
CA VAL A 313 24.72 12.30 -6.53
C VAL A 313 23.72 12.83 -5.49
N THR A 314 24.24 13.49 -4.45
CA THR A 314 23.42 14.13 -3.42
C THR A 314 23.58 15.63 -3.56
N ASP A 315 22.61 16.26 -4.23
CA ASP A 315 22.57 17.70 -4.51
C ASP A 315 21.14 18.14 -4.84
N THR A 316 20.94 19.44 -4.98
CA THR A 316 19.67 20.06 -5.36
C THR A 316 19.67 20.38 -6.86
N ILE A 317 18.54 20.18 -7.51
CA ILE A 317 18.34 20.58 -8.92
C ILE A 317 18.21 22.10 -8.98
N ASP A 318 19.03 22.73 -9.85
CA ASP A 318 18.89 24.13 -10.23
C ASP A 318 17.88 24.25 -11.37
N THR A 319 18.18 23.63 -12.51
CA THR A 319 17.31 23.63 -13.69
C THR A 319 17.65 22.45 -14.61
N PHE A 320 16.70 22.05 -15.45
CA PHE A 320 16.99 21.17 -16.56
C PHE A 320 17.58 21.97 -17.69
N VAL A 321 18.47 21.33 -18.45
CA VAL A 321 19.14 21.87 -19.64
C VAL A 321 18.99 20.86 -20.78
N PRO A 322 19.23 21.25 -22.04
CA PRO A 322 19.04 20.32 -23.17
C PRO A 322 19.75 18.97 -23.03
N GLU A 323 20.93 18.95 -22.44
CA GLU A 323 21.76 17.77 -22.26
C GLU A 323 21.51 16.99 -20.95
N GLY A 324 20.70 17.52 -20.00
CA GLY A 324 20.46 16.85 -18.72
C GLY A 324 19.98 17.74 -17.60
N ILE A 325 20.61 17.62 -16.41
CA ILE A 325 20.22 18.33 -15.19
C ILE A 325 21.39 19.14 -14.66
N LYS A 326 21.24 20.46 -14.58
CA LYS A 326 22.16 21.34 -13.87
C LYS A 326 21.83 21.37 -12.38
N LEU A 327 22.84 21.15 -11.55
CA LEU A 327 22.73 21.11 -10.09
C LEU A 327 23.08 22.47 -9.48
N ALA A 328 22.67 22.68 -8.22
CA ALA A 328 22.99 23.89 -7.47
C ALA A 328 24.52 24.08 -7.25
N SER A 329 25.29 22.99 -7.25
CA SER A 329 26.76 23.03 -7.25
C SER A 329 27.37 23.57 -8.54
N GLY A 330 26.58 23.72 -9.61
CA GLY A 330 27.02 24.10 -10.95
C GLY A 330 27.41 22.92 -11.85
N GLU A 331 27.45 21.69 -11.33
CA GLU A 331 27.67 20.47 -12.10
C GLU A 331 26.48 20.21 -13.02
N VAL A 332 26.73 19.66 -14.22
CA VAL A 332 25.67 19.18 -15.13
C VAL A 332 25.75 17.66 -15.21
N LEU A 333 24.64 17.01 -14.93
CA LEU A 333 24.47 15.57 -15.10
C LEU A 333 23.90 15.31 -16.49
N ASP A 334 24.72 14.80 -17.39
CA ASP A 334 24.27 14.40 -18.73
C ASP A 334 23.26 13.24 -18.63
N ALA A 335 22.17 13.32 -19.40
CA ALA A 335 21.16 12.28 -19.46
C ALA A 335 20.54 12.17 -20.86
N ASP A 336 20.29 10.96 -21.33
CA ASP A 336 19.39 10.67 -22.44
C ASP A 336 17.95 10.49 -21.95
N ILE A 337 17.80 9.97 -20.71
CA ILE A 337 16.51 9.72 -20.06
C ILE A 337 16.57 10.21 -18.62
N ILE A 338 15.56 10.96 -18.21
CA ILE A 338 15.35 11.37 -16.83
C ILE A 338 14.13 10.63 -16.28
N VAL A 339 14.31 9.91 -15.17
CA VAL A 339 13.22 9.22 -14.48
C VAL A 339 12.87 9.95 -13.20
N THR A 340 11.64 10.49 -13.13
CA THR A 340 11.15 11.23 -11.97
C THR A 340 10.57 10.28 -10.91
N ALA A 341 11.44 9.56 -10.18
CA ALA A 341 11.05 8.69 -9.07
C ALA A 341 10.75 9.50 -7.78
N THR A 342 9.99 10.57 -7.95
CA THR A 342 9.73 11.63 -6.95
C THR A 342 8.64 11.29 -5.93
N GLY A 343 7.99 10.15 -6.11
CA GLY A 343 6.99 9.60 -5.20
C GLY A 343 5.59 9.55 -5.80
N LEU A 344 4.62 9.28 -4.93
CA LEU A 344 3.23 9.05 -5.29
C LEU A 344 2.33 10.11 -4.65
N ASN A 345 1.14 10.29 -5.20
CA ASN A 345 0.06 11.02 -4.57
C ASN A 345 -0.83 10.06 -3.78
N MET A 346 -1.27 10.48 -2.60
CA MET A 346 -2.27 9.72 -1.84
C MET A 346 -3.67 10.11 -2.28
N GLN A 347 -4.55 9.12 -2.33
CA GLN A 347 -5.96 9.29 -2.63
C GLN A 347 -6.77 8.23 -1.88
N LEU A 348 -7.43 8.61 -0.80
CA LEU A 348 -8.32 7.70 -0.09
C LEU A 348 -9.56 7.37 -0.93
N LEU A 349 -10.13 6.19 -0.70
CA LEU A 349 -11.35 5.71 -1.33
C LEU A 349 -11.31 5.71 -2.88
N GLY A 350 -10.09 5.74 -3.48
CA GLY A 350 -9.93 5.87 -4.93
C GLY A 350 -10.45 7.20 -5.50
N GLY A 351 -10.56 8.23 -4.66
CA GLY A 351 -11.08 9.55 -5.01
C GLY A 351 -12.60 9.68 -4.85
N LEU A 352 -13.28 8.66 -4.36
CA LEU A 352 -14.71 8.73 -4.05
C LEU A 352 -14.96 9.68 -2.87
N ALA A 353 -15.90 10.59 -3.03
CA ALA A 353 -16.46 11.43 -1.97
C ALA A 353 -17.86 10.92 -1.60
N PRO A 354 -18.01 10.06 -0.59
CA PRO A 354 -19.31 9.52 -0.22
C PRO A 354 -20.19 10.59 0.43
N THR A 355 -21.50 10.36 0.37
CA THR A 355 -22.52 11.23 1.00
C THR A 355 -23.37 10.44 1.98
N LEU A 356 -24.00 11.14 2.92
CA LEU A 356 -25.03 10.61 3.82
C LEU A 356 -26.29 11.43 3.62
N ASN A 357 -27.37 10.79 3.18
CA ASN A 357 -28.66 11.45 2.87
C ASN A 357 -28.45 12.65 1.92
N GLY A 358 -27.60 12.49 0.91
CA GLY A 358 -27.25 13.53 -0.06
C GLY A 358 -26.32 14.63 0.47
N GLN A 359 -25.83 14.54 1.72
CA GLN A 359 -24.90 15.52 2.29
C GLN A 359 -23.45 15.01 2.21
N PRO A 360 -22.51 15.82 1.72
CA PRO A 360 -21.09 15.43 1.64
C PRO A 360 -20.52 15.09 3.01
N ILE A 361 -19.70 14.04 3.06
CA ILE A 361 -18.96 13.65 4.25
C ILE A 361 -17.58 14.33 4.24
N ASP A 362 -17.29 15.09 5.29
CA ASP A 362 -15.93 15.57 5.53
C ASP A 362 -15.09 14.48 6.19
N LEU A 363 -14.28 13.78 5.40
CA LEU A 363 -13.40 12.71 5.88
C LEU A 363 -12.41 13.19 6.96
N THR A 364 -12.04 14.48 6.97
CA THR A 364 -11.06 15.04 7.90
C THR A 364 -11.61 15.20 9.33
N SER A 365 -12.93 15.24 9.45
CA SER A 365 -13.64 15.28 10.74
C SER A 365 -13.89 13.90 11.35
N LEU A 366 -13.67 12.83 10.58
CA LEU A 366 -13.95 11.46 11.03
C LEU A 366 -12.80 10.88 11.85
N MET A 367 -13.16 10.04 12.81
CA MET A 367 -12.19 9.25 13.58
C MET A 367 -12.23 7.78 13.16
N THR A 368 -11.05 7.17 12.98
CA THR A 368 -10.97 5.77 12.57
C THR A 368 -11.21 4.83 13.75
N TYR A 369 -12.16 3.90 13.58
CA TYR A 369 -12.44 2.81 14.51
C TYR A 369 -11.64 1.57 14.13
N LYS A 370 -10.76 1.09 15.02
CA LYS A 370 -9.85 -0.06 14.82
C LYS A 370 -9.01 0.02 13.53
N GLY A 371 -8.97 1.20 12.88
CA GLY A 371 -8.31 1.41 11.59
C GLY A 371 -9.00 0.71 10.41
N LEU A 372 -10.31 0.47 10.50
CA LEU A 372 -11.09 -0.26 9.49
C LEU A 372 -12.50 0.27 9.22
N MET A 373 -13.03 1.14 10.08
CA MET A 373 -14.28 1.86 9.86
C MET A 373 -14.09 3.32 10.25
N PHE A 374 -15.03 4.19 9.87
CA PHE A 374 -15.03 5.60 10.25
C PHE A 374 -16.23 5.94 11.13
N SER A 375 -16.02 6.81 12.12
CA SER A 375 -17.09 7.27 12.98
C SER A 375 -18.23 7.91 12.17
N GLY A 376 -19.46 7.60 12.52
CA GLY A 376 -20.66 8.16 11.90
C GLY A 376 -21.00 7.64 10.50
N ILE A 377 -20.22 6.72 9.93
CA ILE A 377 -20.50 6.16 8.60
C ILE A 377 -21.15 4.78 8.76
N PRO A 378 -22.42 4.61 8.34
CA PRO A 378 -23.13 3.35 8.46
C PRO A 378 -22.64 2.29 7.47
N ASN A 379 -22.62 1.03 7.90
CA ASN A 379 -22.39 -0.14 7.05
C ASN A 379 -21.22 0.04 6.06
N PHE A 380 -20.09 0.55 6.59
CA PHE A 380 -18.93 0.92 5.78
C PHE A 380 -17.65 0.35 6.42
N ALA A 381 -16.78 -0.17 5.58
CA ALA A 381 -15.43 -0.54 6.00
C ALA A 381 -14.39 -0.13 4.96
N ILE A 382 -13.17 0.09 5.44
CA ILE A 382 -12.00 0.38 4.60
C ILE A 382 -10.83 -0.52 4.98
N THR A 383 -10.07 -0.95 3.99
CA THR A 383 -8.78 -1.60 4.21
C THR A 383 -7.64 -0.60 4.05
N PHE A 384 -6.97 -0.31 5.16
CA PHE A 384 -5.72 0.43 5.19
C PHE A 384 -4.64 -0.40 5.89
N GLY A 385 -3.57 -0.75 5.16
CA GLY A 385 -2.53 -1.66 5.64
C GLY A 385 -1.53 -1.03 6.60
N TYR A 386 -0.47 -1.77 6.92
CA TYR A 386 0.64 -1.28 7.73
C TYR A 386 1.66 -0.52 6.88
N THR A 387 2.29 0.47 7.49
CA THR A 387 3.44 1.18 6.90
C THR A 387 4.77 0.50 7.23
N ASN A 388 4.80 -0.33 8.26
CA ASN A 388 5.99 -1.01 8.81
C ASN A 388 5.92 -2.55 8.75
N ALA A 389 4.89 -3.09 8.13
CA ALA A 389 4.69 -4.53 7.94
C ALA A 389 3.93 -4.77 6.63
N SER A 390 3.79 -6.02 6.22
CA SER A 390 3.05 -6.38 5.01
C SER A 390 1.59 -5.96 5.06
N TRP A 391 1.12 -5.44 3.94
CA TRP A 391 -0.24 -4.94 3.77
C TRP A 391 -1.30 -6.00 4.06
N THR A 392 -1.09 -7.21 3.57
CA THR A 392 -2.05 -8.33 3.67
C THR A 392 -2.32 -8.76 5.11
N LEU A 393 -1.37 -8.55 6.02
CA LEU A 393 -1.60 -8.82 7.45
C LEU A 393 -2.78 -8.02 8.02
N LYS A 394 -2.93 -6.76 7.60
CA LYS A 394 -4.06 -5.92 8.01
C LYS A 394 -5.31 -6.25 7.20
N ALA A 395 -5.18 -6.45 5.89
CA ALA A 395 -6.29 -6.81 5.02
C ALA A 395 -7.02 -8.08 5.49
N ASP A 396 -6.26 -9.10 5.90
CA ASP A 396 -6.78 -10.35 6.48
C ASP A 396 -7.59 -10.10 7.76
N LEU A 397 -7.08 -9.27 8.68
CA LEU A 397 -7.76 -8.91 9.93
C LEU A 397 -9.04 -8.10 9.68
N VAL A 398 -8.98 -7.13 8.78
CA VAL A 398 -10.13 -6.27 8.43
C VAL A 398 -11.24 -7.12 7.82
N SER A 399 -10.90 -7.95 6.83
CA SER A 399 -11.87 -8.83 6.15
C SER A 399 -12.54 -9.81 7.11
N GLU A 400 -11.75 -10.41 8.02
CA GLU A 400 -12.27 -11.30 9.07
C GLU A 400 -13.21 -10.56 10.02
N PHE A 401 -12.88 -9.32 10.40
CA PHE A 401 -13.73 -8.52 11.28
C PHE A 401 -15.03 -8.11 10.61
N VAL A 402 -14.99 -7.69 9.35
CA VAL A 402 -16.19 -7.35 8.58
C VAL A 402 -17.15 -8.55 8.51
N CYS A 403 -16.65 -9.75 8.21
CA CYS A 403 -17.50 -10.96 8.23
C CYS A 403 -18.12 -11.21 9.61
N ARG A 404 -17.38 -11.00 10.70
CA ARG A 404 -17.91 -11.12 12.07
C ARG A 404 -19.01 -10.09 12.36
N VAL A 405 -18.85 -8.86 11.86
CA VAL A 405 -19.87 -7.81 11.96
C VAL A 405 -21.12 -8.24 11.19
N LEU A 406 -20.99 -8.65 9.94
CA LEU A 406 -22.11 -9.08 9.10
C LEU A 406 -22.89 -10.26 9.73
N ASN A 407 -22.17 -11.27 10.20
CA ASN A 407 -22.79 -12.43 10.85
C ASN A 407 -23.47 -12.04 12.17
N TYR A 408 -22.86 -11.16 12.98
CA TYR A 408 -23.47 -10.64 14.19
C TYR A 408 -24.77 -9.85 13.90
N MET A 409 -24.78 -9.06 12.81
CA MET A 409 -25.98 -8.36 12.37
C MET A 409 -27.09 -9.37 12.00
N ASP A 410 -26.78 -10.39 11.21
CA ASP A 410 -27.74 -11.42 10.80
C ASP A 410 -28.30 -12.18 12.00
N ASP A 411 -27.45 -12.65 12.91
CA ASP A 411 -27.82 -13.45 14.08
C ASP A 411 -28.74 -12.67 15.04
N ASN A 412 -28.65 -11.34 15.06
CA ASN A 412 -29.42 -10.48 15.94
C ASN A 412 -30.51 -9.68 15.22
N GLY A 413 -30.63 -9.83 13.90
CA GLY A 413 -31.58 -9.12 13.06
C GLY A 413 -31.35 -7.60 13.06
N PHE A 414 -30.10 -7.17 13.04
CA PHE A 414 -29.71 -5.77 12.84
C PHE A 414 -29.49 -5.50 11.35
N ASP A 415 -29.83 -4.29 10.93
CA ASP A 415 -29.71 -3.83 9.54
C ASP A 415 -28.61 -2.78 9.38
N THR A 416 -28.25 -2.10 10.47
CA THR A 416 -27.24 -1.03 10.43
C THR A 416 -26.23 -1.20 11.57
N VAL A 417 -24.96 -0.91 11.24
CA VAL A 417 -23.87 -0.77 12.21
C VAL A 417 -23.11 0.53 11.95
N VAL A 418 -22.91 1.32 13.01
CA VAL A 418 -22.21 2.61 12.94
C VAL A 418 -21.23 2.72 14.12
N PRO A 419 -19.93 3.04 13.86
CA PRO A 419 -19.05 3.47 14.93
C PRO A 419 -19.47 4.86 15.42
N GLU A 420 -19.86 5.01 16.69
CA GLU A 420 -20.24 6.31 17.25
C GLU A 420 -19.00 7.14 17.60
N HIS A 421 -18.97 8.40 17.16
CA HIS A 421 -17.84 9.29 17.43
C HIS A 421 -17.68 9.52 18.94
N PRO A 422 -16.46 9.32 19.53
CA PRO A 422 -16.27 9.35 20.98
C PRO A 422 -16.37 10.73 21.62
N GLY A 423 -16.55 11.78 20.82
CA GLY A 423 -16.60 13.17 21.28
C GLY A 423 -15.34 13.57 22.06
N ALA A 424 -15.50 14.41 23.07
CA ALA A 424 -14.40 14.91 23.90
C ALA A 424 -13.75 13.84 24.82
N ALA A 425 -14.26 12.59 24.80
CA ALA A 425 -13.70 11.51 25.62
C ALA A 425 -12.36 10.97 25.08
N VAL A 426 -12.03 11.28 23.84
CA VAL A 426 -10.81 10.80 23.14
C VAL A 426 -10.17 11.97 22.41
N ASP A 427 -8.90 12.26 22.70
CA ASP A 427 -8.18 13.31 21.98
C ASP A 427 -7.91 12.88 20.54
N GLU A 428 -8.03 13.83 19.63
CA GLU A 428 -7.72 13.62 18.22
C GLU A 428 -6.20 13.60 18.00
N LEU A 429 -5.75 12.66 17.18
CA LEU A 429 -4.37 12.53 16.74
C LEU A 429 -4.34 12.46 15.21
N PRO A 430 -3.22 12.79 14.57
CA PRO A 430 -3.04 12.50 13.16
C PRO A 430 -3.37 11.04 12.84
N PHE A 431 -3.85 10.77 11.62
CA PHE A 431 -4.24 9.42 11.19
C PHE A 431 -3.17 8.38 11.48
N MET A 432 -1.90 8.72 11.22
CA MET A 432 -0.75 7.86 11.57
C MET A 432 0.47 8.70 11.95
N ASP A 433 1.33 8.13 12.81
CA ASP A 433 2.67 8.64 13.12
C ASP A 433 3.66 8.11 12.07
N PHE A 434 3.67 8.76 10.88
CA PHE A 434 4.51 8.38 9.75
C PHE A 434 4.82 9.60 8.89
N ALA A 435 6.09 9.85 8.61
CA ALA A 435 6.58 11.13 8.09
C ALA A 435 7.20 11.15 6.67
N PRO A 436 6.97 10.18 5.74
CA PRO A 436 7.41 10.35 4.35
C PRO A 436 6.70 11.51 3.67
N GLY A 437 7.40 12.17 2.74
CA GLY A 437 6.89 13.37 2.09
C GLY A 437 5.52 13.19 1.41
N TYR A 438 5.26 12.03 0.80
CA TYR A 438 3.97 11.76 0.16
C TYR A 438 2.81 11.69 1.16
N PHE A 439 3.08 11.22 2.37
CA PHE A 439 2.08 11.17 3.44
C PHE A 439 1.84 12.55 4.05
N LEU A 440 2.92 13.29 4.33
CA LEU A 440 2.83 14.64 4.91
C LEU A 440 2.10 15.64 4.01
N ARG A 441 2.22 15.49 2.68
CA ARG A 441 1.49 16.34 1.73
C ARG A 441 -0.04 16.14 1.77
N SER A 442 -0.49 15.00 2.25
CA SER A 442 -1.91 14.63 2.26
C SER A 442 -2.50 14.53 3.68
N ILE A 443 -1.71 14.82 4.72
CA ILE A 443 -2.10 14.57 6.12
C ILE A 443 -3.37 15.34 6.52
N ASP A 444 -3.55 16.54 5.98
CA ASP A 444 -4.71 17.40 6.26
C ASP A 444 -5.99 16.95 5.52
N GLN A 445 -5.88 15.97 4.62
CA GLN A 445 -6.99 15.36 3.89
C GLN A 445 -7.39 14.00 4.46
N LEU A 446 -6.69 13.52 5.49
CA LEU A 446 -6.91 12.23 6.09
C LEU A 446 -7.81 12.32 7.33
N PRO A 447 -8.56 11.26 7.66
CA PRO A 447 -9.31 11.18 8.90
C PRO A 447 -8.37 11.24 10.11
N LYS A 448 -8.94 11.30 11.31
CA LYS A 448 -8.20 11.33 12.58
C LYS A 448 -8.06 9.94 13.18
N SER A 449 -7.07 9.77 14.01
CA SER A 449 -6.92 8.67 14.95
C SER A 449 -7.22 9.19 16.36
N GLY A 450 -7.57 8.31 17.30
CA GLY A 450 -7.80 8.71 18.68
C GLY A 450 -6.62 8.41 19.60
N SER A 451 -6.62 9.01 20.78
CA SER A 451 -5.57 8.80 21.79
C SER A 451 -5.61 7.42 22.46
N ARG A 452 -6.75 6.69 22.41
CA ARG A 452 -6.94 5.35 23.01
C ARG A 452 -7.74 4.40 22.12
N ALA A 453 -7.64 3.10 22.40
CA ALA A 453 -8.47 2.07 21.76
C ALA A 453 -9.97 2.31 22.06
N PRO A 454 -10.86 1.94 21.12
CA PRO A 454 -10.62 1.33 19.81
C PRO A 454 -10.24 2.32 18.70
N TRP A 455 -10.12 3.62 19.01
CA TRP A 455 -9.92 4.73 18.08
C TRP A 455 -8.45 4.95 17.69
N ARG A 456 -7.51 4.43 18.48
CA ARG A 456 -6.09 4.60 18.21
C ARG A 456 -5.60 3.61 17.13
N LEU A 457 -5.11 4.14 16.02
CA LEU A 457 -4.45 3.36 14.99
C LEU A 457 -2.99 3.09 15.41
N LYS A 458 -2.71 1.87 15.84
CA LYS A 458 -1.35 1.41 16.14
C LYS A 458 -0.82 0.59 14.98
N GLN A 459 0.40 0.90 14.54
CA GLN A 459 1.08 0.15 13.50
C GLN A 459 1.76 -1.11 14.10
N ASN A 460 0.95 -2.02 14.65
CA ASN A 460 1.43 -3.22 15.32
C ASN A 460 0.47 -4.39 15.15
N TYR A 461 0.87 -5.35 14.32
CA TYR A 461 0.06 -6.52 14.00
C TYR A 461 -0.34 -7.36 15.23
N LEU A 462 0.58 -7.54 16.21
CA LEU A 462 0.29 -8.35 17.40
C LEU A 462 -0.76 -7.71 18.31
N LEU A 463 -0.78 -6.37 18.38
CA LEU A 463 -1.82 -5.64 19.09
C LEU A 463 -3.15 -5.69 18.33
N ASP A 464 -3.11 -5.59 17.02
CA ASP A 464 -4.30 -5.67 16.16
C ASP A 464 -4.92 -7.08 16.17
N LEU A 465 -4.13 -8.14 16.29
CA LEU A 465 -4.65 -9.49 16.53
C LEU A 465 -5.57 -9.54 17.75
N ARG A 466 -5.18 -8.89 18.84
CA ARG A 466 -6.00 -8.85 20.06
C ARG A 466 -7.22 -7.95 19.88
N LEU A 467 -7.03 -6.76 19.30
CA LEU A 467 -8.08 -5.76 19.18
C LEU A 467 -9.14 -6.14 18.12
N ILE A 468 -8.70 -6.65 16.97
CA ILE A 468 -9.56 -6.88 15.81
C ILE A 468 -10.06 -8.33 15.76
N ARG A 469 -9.15 -9.33 15.85
CA ARG A 469 -9.52 -10.75 15.76
C ARG A 469 -10.15 -11.30 17.03
N GLN A 470 -9.58 -10.97 18.20
CA GLN A 470 -10.03 -11.51 19.48
C GLN A 470 -11.01 -10.57 20.22
N GLY A 471 -11.03 -9.28 19.88
CA GLY A 471 -11.92 -8.29 20.46
C GLY A 471 -13.38 -8.58 20.15
N LYS A 472 -14.29 -8.13 21.01
CA LYS A 472 -15.73 -8.22 20.76
C LYS A 472 -16.12 -7.41 19.52
N VAL A 473 -17.19 -7.85 18.85
CA VAL A 473 -17.83 -7.12 17.77
C VAL A 473 -18.75 -6.04 18.35
N ASP A 474 -19.49 -6.41 19.39
CA ASP A 474 -20.44 -5.57 20.10
C ASP A 474 -19.78 -4.75 21.23
N ASP A 475 -18.67 -4.06 20.94
CA ASP A 475 -18.07 -3.15 21.91
C ASP A 475 -18.86 -1.81 21.98
N GLU A 476 -18.60 -1.03 23.02
CA GLU A 476 -19.33 0.22 23.32
C GLU A 476 -19.26 1.28 22.19
N ALA A 477 -18.34 1.14 21.25
CA ALA A 477 -18.15 2.09 20.16
C ALA A 477 -18.94 1.73 18.90
N LEU A 478 -19.42 0.48 18.76
CA LEU A 478 -20.23 0.04 17.63
C LEU A 478 -21.71 -0.02 18.01
N HIS A 479 -22.51 0.81 17.35
CA HIS A 479 -23.95 0.84 17.53
C HIS A 479 -24.65 0.05 16.43
N PHE A 480 -25.46 -0.94 16.84
CA PHE A 480 -26.25 -1.78 15.96
C PHE A 480 -27.73 -1.42 16.09
N THR A 481 -28.42 -1.20 14.97
CA THR A 481 -29.84 -0.84 14.96
C THR A 481 -30.62 -1.70 13.99
N LYS A 482 -31.94 -1.86 14.30
CA LYS A 482 -32.94 -2.47 13.40
C LYS A 482 -33.66 -1.37 12.68
N HIS A 483 -33.70 -1.42 11.37
CA HIS A 483 -34.52 -0.52 10.60
C HIS A 483 -36.00 -0.83 10.88
N ARG A 484 -36.71 0.11 11.47
CA ARG A 484 -38.19 0.04 11.54
C ARG A 484 -38.73 0.65 10.24
N ALA A 485 -39.14 -0.21 9.32
CA ALA A 485 -39.93 0.30 8.17
C ALA A 485 -40.98 1.25 8.70
N ALA A 486 -41.04 2.47 8.17
CA ALA A 486 -42.07 3.40 8.51
C ALA A 486 -43.44 2.70 8.23
N VAL A 487 -44.16 2.37 9.31
CA VAL A 487 -45.51 1.84 9.19
C VAL A 487 -46.31 2.99 8.57
N GLY A 488 -46.62 2.84 7.26
CA GLY A 488 -47.43 3.81 6.54
C GLY A 488 -48.75 4.01 7.30
N VAL A 489 -48.98 5.25 7.74
CA VAL A 489 -50.23 5.70 8.31
C VAL A 489 -51.15 6.05 7.14
#